data_f23bdbf794090a87503b775d8156e1a4
#
_entry.id   f23bdbf794090a87503b775d8156e1a4
#
_cell.length_a   1.000
_cell.length_b   1.000
_cell.length_c   1.000
_cell.angle_alpha   90.00
_cell.angle_beta   90.00
_cell.angle_gamma   90.00
#
_symmetry.space_group_name_H-M   'P 1'
#
loop_
_entity.id
_entity.type
_entity.pdbx_description
1 polymer ?
#
loop_
_entity_poly.entity_id
_entity_poly.type
_entity_poly.pdbx_seq_one_letter_code
_entity_poly.pdbx_strand_id
1 'polypeptide(L)'
;IVHVVHGMSEHAGRYNHFANWLNKKNILVLSSDLRGHGKTAGNIDNVGFLSAKDGWNIVSKDIVGLSTYYKEKYPDLPFFIFGHSMGSFIARTIAIDYPSIADGFIFSATAGHPGLLGIAGNKIAKINGIIFGKKNRSKLLDFLAFGDFNKKIKNNATKKDWLTKDDKIVSKYINDPYCMQIFSAQFFVDLTGALLRINDTTQIQKMKKETPYLFFSGSMDPVGNYGKGVYEVVDKCKRLNFSNLTCKIFEEGRHEMLNETNKEEVY
;
A
#
# COMPACT_ATOMS: atom_id res chain seq x y z
N ILE A 1 -19.35 0.10 4.54
CA ILE A 1 -18.27 -0.89 4.79
C ILE A 1 -16.95 -0.29 4.31
N VAL A 2 -15.88 -0.48 5.08
CA VAL A 2 -14.52 -0.14 4.65
C VAL A 2 -13.66 -1.40 4.65
N HIS A 3 -13.15 -1.80 3.48
CA HIS A 3 -12.20 -2.90 3.34
C HIS A 3 -10.78 -2.34 3.39
N VAL A 4 -10.07 -2.59 4.48
CA VAL A 4 -8.70 -2.12 4.71
C VAL A 4 -7.71 -3.12 4.13
N VAL A 5 -6.88 -2.65 3.18
CA VAL A 5 -5.80 -3.39 2.52
C VAL A 5 -4.47 -2.84 3.04
N HIS A 6 -3.78 -3.64 3.85
CA HIS A 6 -2.55 -3.22 4.52
C HIS A 6 -1.33 -3.12 3.58
N GLY A 7 -0.24 -2.53 4.07
CA GLY A 7 0.99 -2.33 3.33
C GLY A 7 1.94 -3.54 3.32
N MET A 8 3.12 -3.33 2.74
CA MET A 8 4.22 -4.30 2.74
C MET A 8 4.82 -4.43 4.14
N SER A 9 5.23 -5.62 4.52
CA SER A 9 5.92 -5.88 5.79
C SER A 9 5.11 -5.49 7.02
N GLU A 10 3.80 -5.68 6.94
CA GLU A 10 2.85 -5.49 8.02
C GLU A 10 1.67 -6.48 7.90
N HIS A 11 0.64 -6.33 8.71
CA HIS A 11 -0.53 -7.20 8.74
C HIS A 11 -1.79 -6.46 9.22
N ALA A 12 -2.97 -7.07 9.01
CA ALA A 12 -4.27 -6.48 9.30
C ALA A 12 -4.44 -6.04 10.76
N GLY A 13 -3.86 -6.76 11.72
CA GLY A 13 -3.97 -6.45 13.15
C GLY A 13 -3.45 -5.07 13.55
N ARG A 14 -2.60 -4.45 12.73
CA ARG A 14 -2.10 -3.09 12.97
C ARG A 14 -3.17 -2.00 12.79
N TYR A 15 -4.29 -2.34 12.16
CA TYR A 15 -5.41 -1.42 11.91
C TYR A 15 -6.54 -1.52 12.94
N ASN A 16 -6.41 -2.34 14.00
CA ASN A 16 -7.45 -2.56 14.99
C ASN A 16 -7.92 -1.25 15.66
N HIS A 17 -7.02 -0.30 15.93
CA HIS A 17 -7.37 0.97 16.53
C HIS A 17 -8.23 1.84 15.60
N PHE A 18 -7.89 1.89 14.30
CA PHE A 18 -8.66 2.59 13.28
C PHE A 18 -10.02 1.90 13.05
N ALA A 19 -10.03 0.56 12.96
CA ALA A 19 -11.27 -0.19 12.84
C ALA A 19 -12.22 0.08 14.01
N ASN A 20 -11.70 0.08 15.25
CA ASN A 20 -12.50 0.39 16.43
C ASN A 20 -13.04 1.83 16.42
N TRP A 21 -12.27 2.79 15.89
CA TRP A 21 -12.74 4.17 15.75
C TRP A 21 -13.87 4.26 14.72
N LEU A 22 -13.74 3.59 13.56
CA LEU A 22 -14.80 3.52 12.52
C LEU A 22 -16.05 2.80 13.04
N ASN A 23 -15.89 1.69 13.79
CA ASN A 23 -17.01 0.94 14.37
C ASN A 23 -17.85 1.81 15.34
N LYS A 24 -17.21 2.71 16.11
CA LYS A 24 -17.92 3.70 16.95
C LYS A 24 -18.75 4.71 16.13
N LYS A 25 -18.49 4.80 14.84
CA LYS A 25 -19.23 5.62 13.87
C LYS A 25 -20.21 4.80 13.03
N ASN A 26 -20.53 3.56 13.45
CA ASN A 26 -21.37 2.60 12.77
C ASN A 26 -20.86 2.22 11.34
N ILE A 27 -19.54 2.25 11.15
CA ILE A 27 -18.91 1.83 9.92
C ILE A 27 -18.29 0.45 10.12
N LEU A 28 -18.78 -0.55 9.39
CA LEU A 28 -18.24 -1.91 9.41
C LEU A 28 -16.88 -1.92 8.72
N VAL A 29 -15.89 -2.56 9.37
CA VAL A 29 -14.53 -2.69 8.82
C VAL A 29 -14.21 -4.14 8.53
N LEU A 30 -13.70 -4.38 7.33
CA LEU A 30 -13.14 -5.63 6.88
C LEU A 30 -11.64 -5.46 6.71
N SER A 31 -10.85 -6.40 7.20
CA SER A 31 -9.42 -6.48 6.91
C SER A 31 -8.95 -7.92 7.02
N SER A 32 -7.98 -8.30 6.19
CA SER A 32 -7.34 -9.62 6.22
C SER A 32 -5.84 -9.46 6.01
N ASP A 33 -5.06 -10.41 6.52
CA ASP A 33 -3.66 -10.50 6.15
C ASP A 33 -3.55 -10.86 4.67
N LEU A 34 -2.81 -10.07 3.90
CA LEU A 34 -2.59 -10.32 2.49
C LEU A 34 -1.80 -11.61 2.27
N ARG A 35 -1.95 -12.23 1.11
CA ARG A 35 -1.12 -13.35 0.67
C ARG A 35 0.36 -13.04 0.90
N GLY A 36 1.11 -13.96 1.50
CA GLY A 36 2.53 -13.79 1.83
C GLY A 36 2.80 -12.78 2.95
N HIS A 37 1.80 -12.43 3.76
CA HIS A 37 1.91 -11.54 4.92
C HIS A 37 1.21 -12.13 6.12
N GLY A 38 1.61 -11.69 7.31
CA GLY A 38 0.96 -12.05 8.58
C GLY A 38 0.68 -13.55 8.69
N LYS A 39 -0.45 -13.91 9.23
CA LYS A 39 -0.87 -15.31 9.41
C LYS A 39 -1.25 -16.03 8.11
N THR A 40 -1.64 -15.29 7.07
CA THR A 40 -1.96 -15.87 5.74
C THR A 40 -0.73 -16.48 5.06
N ALA A 41 0.49 -16.10 5.45
CA ALA A 41 1.70 -16.77 5.00
C ALA A 41 1.82 -18.23 5.50
N GLY A 42 1.07 -18.61 6.52
CA GLY A 42 1.09 -19.92 7.15
C GLY A 42 2.33 -20.17 8.01
N ASN A 43 3.52 -19.93 7.47
CA ASN A 43 4.80 -19.97 8.17
C ASN A 43 5.52 -18.64 7.98
N ILE A 44 6.29 -18.21 9.00
CA ILE A 44 7.09 -16.99 8.96
C ILE A 44 8.10 -17.00 7.80
N ASP A 45 8.61 -18.15 7.43
CA ASP A 45 9.52 -18.34 6.30
C ASP A 45 8.87 -18.08 4.93
N ASN A 46 7.56 -18.04 4.85
CA ASN A 46 6.82 -17.71 3.63
C ASN A 46 6.45 -16.21 3.53
N VAL A 47 6.63 -15.44 4.60
CA VAL A 47 6.38 -14.00 4.56
C VAL A 47 7.28 -13.34 3.52
N GLY A 48 6.70 -12.48 2.68
CA GLY A 48 7.42 -11.80 1.61
C GLY A 48 7.47 -12.56 0.28
N PHE A 49 6.64 -13.62 0.12
CA PHE A 49 6.49 -14.32 -1.15
C PHE A 49 5.00 -14.48 -1.51
N LEU A 50 4.56 -13.81 -2.58
CA LEU A 50 3.15 -13.86 -3.02
C LEU A 50 2.86 -15.13 -3.82
N SER A 51 3.63 -15.38 -4.88
CA SER A 51 3.50 -16.52 -5.78
C SER A 51 4.72 -16.65 -6.68
N ALA A 52 4.94 -17.83 -7.27
CA ALA A 52 6.01 -18.05 -8.26
C ALA A 52 5.74 -17.35 -9.62
N LYS A 53 4.47 -17.08 -9.92
CA LYS A 53 4.01 -16.38 -11.12
C LYS A 53 2.79 -15.53 -10.77
N ASP A 54 2.69 -14.36 -11.39
CA ASP A 54 1.50 -13.50 -11.35
C ASP A 54 1.02 -13.12 -9.93
N GLY A 55 1.97 -13.03 -8.98
CA GLY A 55 1.67 -12.83 -7.56
C GLY A 55 0.85 -11.57 -7.29
N TRP A 56 1.11 -10.50 -8.05
CA TRP A 56 0.37 -9.24 -7.92
C TRP A 56 -1.11 -9.37 -8.30
N ASN A 57 -1.40 -10.02 -9.43
CA ASN A 57 -2.79 -10.22 -9.85
C ASN A 57 -3.52 -11.19 -8.92
N ILE A 58 -2.81 -12.20 -8.40
CA ILE A 58 -3.41 -13.16 -7.45
C ILE A 58 -3.81 -12.44 -6.16
N VAL A 59 -2.92 -11.65 -5.53
CA VAL A 59 -3.27 -10.91 -4.30
C VAL A 59 -4.37 -9.88 -4.54
N SER A 60 -4.40 -9.24 -5.71
CA SER A 60 -5.49 -8.32 -6.08
C SER A 60 -6.83 -9.04 -6.19
N LYS A 61 -6.85 -10.25 -6.80
CA LYS A 61 -8.05 -11.10 -6.89
C LYS A 61 -8.50 -11.63 -5.52
N ASP A 62 -7.59 -11.95 -4.61
CA ASP A 62 -7.93 -12.33 -3.24
C ASP A 62 -8.75 -11.20 -2.56
N ILE A 63 -8.32 -9.94 -2.73
CA ILE A 63 -9.03 -8.76 -2.18
C ILE A 63 -10.37 -8.55 -2.88
N VAL A 64 -10.41 -8.70 -4.21
CA VAL A 64 -11.67 -8.61 -4.99
C VAL A 64 -12.67 -9.67 -4.52
N GLY A 65 -12.23 -10.92 -4.35
CA GLY A 65 -13.09 -12.00 -3.88
C GLY A 65 -13.70 -11.72 -2.50
N LEU A 66 -12.89 -11.26 -1.54
CA LEU A 66 -13.40 -10.85 -0.23
C LEU A 66 -14.35 -9.65 -0.32
N SER A 67 -14.01 -8.63 -1.13
CA SER A 67 -14.87 -7.46 -1.34
C SER A 67 -16.22 -7.86 -1.92
N THR A 68 -16.23 -8.72 -2.93
CA THR A 68 -17.47 -9.22 -3.57
C THR A 68 -18.33 -9.98 -2.56
N TYR A 69 -17.73 -10.92 -1.80
CA TYR A 69 -18.44 -11.68 -0.79
C TYR A 69 -19.16 -10.78 0.24
N TYR A 70 -18.45 -9.77 0.76
CA TYR A 70 -19.04 -8.89 1.76
C TYR A 70 -20.04 -7.88 1.17
N LYS A 71 -19.85 -7.45 -0.07
CA LYS A 71 -20.78 -6.60 -0.79
C LYS A 71 -22.10 -7.34 -1.07
N GLU A 72 -22.03 -8.62 -1.45
CA GLU A 72 -23.21 -9.47 -1.63
C GLU A 72 -23.92 -9.77 -0.29
N LYS A 73 -23.15 -9.94 0.78
CA LYS A 73 -23.71 -10.17 2.12
C LYS A 73 -24.43 -8.95 2.70
N TYR A 74 -24.02 -7.74 2.30
CA TYR A 74 -24.58 -6.46 2.78
C TYR A 74 -24.85 -5.53 1.58
N PRO A 75 -25.82 -5.85 0.71
CA PRO A 75 -26.02 -5.18 -0.58
C PRO A 75 -26.44 -3.72 -0.46
N ASP A 76 -27.10 -3.34 0.64
CA ASP A 76 -27.60 -1.99 0.87
C ASP A 76 -26.55 -1.05 1.50
N LEU A 77 -25.37 -1.56 1.85
CA LEU A 77 -24.33 -0.75 2.47
C LEU A 77 -23.32 -0.24 1.42
N PRO A 78 -22.98 1.05 1.43
CA PRO A 78 -21.88 1.57 0.62
C PRO A 78 -20.57 0.86 0.95
N PHE A 79 -19.78 0.54 -0.07
CA PHE A 79 -18.55 -0.23 0.06
C PHE A 79 -17.34 0.55 -0.43
N PHE A 80 -16.36 0.76 0.47
CA PHE A 80 -15.14 1.50 0.17
C PHE A 80 -13.92 0.59 0.33
N ILE A 81 -12.91 0.77 -0.53
CA ILE A 81 -11.60 0.12 -0.40
C ILE A 81 -10.59 1.16 0.06
N PHE A 82 -10.01 0.90 1.23
CA PHE A 82 -8.91 1.66 1.80
C PHE A 82 -7.61 0.89 1.61
N GLY A 83 -6.64 1.46 0.91
CA GLY A 83 -5.31 0.86 0.78
C GLY A 83 -4.22 1.76 1.36
N HIS A 84 -3.31 1.18 2.15
CA HIS A 84 -2.14 1.88 2.68
C HIS A 84 -0.86 1.39 2.02
N SER A 85 0.02 2.29 1.59
CA SER A 85 1.34 1.95 1.02
C SER A 85 1.20 0.94 -0.15
N MET A 86 1.81 -0.22 -0.09
CA MET A 86 1.59 -1.31 -1.04
C MET A 86 0.09 -1.65 -1.20
N GLY A 87 -0.68 -1.63 -0.12
CA GLY A 87 -2.13 -1.81 -0.17
C GLY A 87 -2.82 -0.75 -1.03
N SER A 88 -2.30 0.49 -1.08
CA SER A 88 -2.80 1.53 -1.99
C SER A 88 -2.48 1.22 -3.46
N PHE A 89 -1.36 0.54 -3.74
CA PHE A 89 -1.03 0.10 -5.10
C PHE A 89 -1.95 -1.04 -5.54
N ILE A 90 -2.28 -1.97 -4.62
CA ILE A 90 -3.28 -3.03 -4.85
C ILE A 90 -4.65 -2.40 -5.08
N ALA A 91 -5.07 -1.45 -4.24
CA ALA A 91 -6.35 -0.77 -4.37
C ALA A 91 -6.45 0.02 -5.70
N ARG A 92 -5.35 0.66 -6.17
CA ARG A 92 -5.29 1.30 -7.49
C ARG A 92 -5.36 0.28 -8.62
N THR A 93 -4.70 -0.89 -8.47
CA THR A 93 -4.85 -1.99 -9.43
C THR A 93 -6.30 -2.45 -9.51
N ILE A 94 -6.99 -2.59 -8.37
CA ILE A 94 -8.39 -2.97 -8.30
C ILE A 94 -9.29 -1.89 -8.93
N ALA A 95 -9.04 -0.61 -8.68
CA ALA A 95 -9.78 0.49 -9.31
C ALA A 95 -9.63 0.51 -10.83
N ILE A 96 -8.50 0.05 -11.36
CA ILE A 96 -8.26 -0.09 -12.82
C ILE A 96 -8.96 -1.31 -13.40
N ASP A 97 -8.83 -2.48 -12.75
CA ASP A 97 -9.26 -3.76 -13.32
C ASP A 97 -10.72 -4.10 -12.98
N TYR A 98 -11.23 -3.58 -11.87
CA TYR A 98 -12.57 -3.82 -11.32
C TYR A 98 -13.24 -2.50 -10.90
N PRO A 99 -13.43 -1.52 -11.81
CA PRO A 99 -13.78 -0.14 -11.45
C PRO A 99 -15.17 0.02 -10.77
N SER A 100 -16.02 -1.01 -10.81
CA SER A 100 -17.35 -1.01 -10.18
C SER A 100 -17.43 -1.82 -8.89
N ILE A 101 -16.28 -2.35 -8.37
CA ILE A 101 -16.28 -3.18 -7.17
C ILE A 101 -16.58 -2.38 -5.89
N ALA A 102 -16.23 -1.10 -5.87
CA ALA A 102 -16.40 -0.22 -4.72
C ALA A 102 -17.07 1.09 -5.12
N ASP A 103 -17.75 1.71 -4.15
CA ASP A 103 -18.41 3.01 -4.30
C ASP A 103 -17.43 4.17 -4.08
N GLY A 104 -16.21 3.88 -3.56
CA GLY A 104 -15.12 4.82 -3.43
C GLY A 104 -13.82 4.14 -3.03
N PHE A 105 -12.71 4.84 -3.28
CA PHE A 105 -11.37 4.36 -2.95
C PHE A 105 -10.60 5.39 -2.13
N ILE A 106 -9.83 4.90 -1.14
CA ILE A 106 -8.97 5.71 -0.29
C ILE A 106 -7.54 5.19 -0.44
N PHE A 107 -6.64 6.05 -0.90
CA PHE A 107 -5.23 5.74 -1.14
C PHE A 107 -4.36 6.50 -0.14
N SER A 108 -3.94 5.80 0.91
CA SER A 108 -3.04 6.30 1.93
C SER A 108 -1.59 6.03 1.53
N ALA A 109 -0.75 7.04 1.57
CA ALA A 109 0.70 6.94 1.35
C ALA A 109 1.07 6.23 0.02
N THR A 110 0.36 6.59 -1.07
CA THR A 110 0.60 6.03 -2.41
C THR A 110 1.83 6.66 -3.08
N ALA A 111 2.34 6.01 -4.13
CA ALA A 111 3.49 6.47 -4.90
C ALA A 111 3.13 6.89 -6.32
N GLY A 112 3.87 7.87 -6.84
CA GLY A 112 3.91 8.23 -8.26
C GLY A 112 4.73 7.23 -9.10
N HIS A 113 5.03 7.63 -10.33
CA HIS A 113 5.82 6.79 -11.24
C HIS A 113 7.25 6.60 -10.71
N PRO A 114 7.75 5.34 -10.62
CA PRO A 114 9.03 5.05 -10.01
C PRO A 114 10.25 5.48 -10.87
N GLY A 115 10.03 6.05 -12.04
CA GLY A 115 11.08 6.56 -12.93
C GLY A 115 12.02 5.49 -13.46
N LEU A 116 13.20 5.93 -13.91
CA LEU A 116 14.24 5.02 -14.43
C LEU A 116 14.78 4.08 -13.35
N LEU A 117 14.82 4.53 -12.09
CA LEU A 117 15.27 3.70 -10.97
C LEU A 117 14.32 2.52 -10.74
N GLY A 118 13.01 2.71 -10.86
CA GLY A 118 12.04 1.63 -10.76
C GLY A 118 12.16 0.62 -11.91
N ILE A 119 12.41 1.09 -13.13
CA ILE A 119 12.64 0.23 -14.29
C ILE A 119 13.92 -0.61 -14.11
N ALA A 120 15.00 0.04 -13.67
CA ALA A 120 16.27 -0.65 -13.38
C ALA A 120 16.10 -1.65 -12.23
N GLY A 121 15.42 -1.24 -11.14
CA GLY A 121 15.12 -2.11 -10.00
C GLY A 121 14.34 -3.36 -10.40
N ASN A 122 13.34 -3.24 -11.30
CA ASN A 122 12.61 -4.40 -11.83
C ASN A 122 13.53 -5.37 -12.58
N LYS A 123 14.45 -4.85 -13.42
CA LYS A 123 15.44 -5.69 -14.14
C LYS A 123 16.39 -6.38 -13.17
N ILE A 124 16.91 -5.65 -12.17
CA ILE A 124 17.81 -6.21 -11.14
C ILE A 124 17.07 -7.30 -10.35
N ALA A 125 15.81 -7.08 -9.97
CA ALA A 125 15.01 -8.08 -9.27
C ALA A 125 14.80 -9.34 -10.10
N LYS A 126 14.51 -9.21 -11.40
CA LYS A 126 14.40 -10.34 -12.33
C LYS A 126 15.69 -11.15 -12.42
N ILE A 127 16.83 -10.46 -12.60
CA ILE A 127 18.16 -11.10 -12.67
C ILE A 127 18.45 -11.81 -11.34
N ASN A 128 18.20 -11.16 -10.20
CA ASN A 128 18.39 -11.77 -8.88
C ASN A 128 17.54 -13.04 -8.73
N GLY A 129 16.27 -13.00 -9.15
CA GLY A 129 15.38 -14.16 -9.12
C GLY A 129 15.79 -15.31 -10.05
N ILE A 130 16.47 -15.02 -11.17
CA ILE A 130 17.01 -16.04 -12.07
C ILE A 130 18.25 -16.70 -11.46
N ILE A 131 19.16 -15.90 -10.92
CA ILE A 131 20.46 -16.42 -10.40
C ILE A 131 20.28 -17.13 -9.05
N PHE A 132 19.53 -16.54 -8.12
CA PHE A 132 19.42 -17.03 -6.73
C PHE A 132 18.08 -17.68 -6.40
N GLY A 133 17.17 -17.73 -7.38
CA GLY A 133 15.82 -18.26 -7.19
C GLY A 133 14.79 -17.21 -6.79
N LYS A 134 13.53 -17.44 -7.20
CA LYS A 134 12.41 -16.51 -7.00
C LYS A 134 12.07 -16.23 -5.53
N LYS A 135 12.27 -17.21 -4.65
CA LYS A 135 12.04 -17.10 -3.21
C LYS A 135 13.23 -16.49 -2.46
N ASN A 136 14.37 -16.24 -3.14
CA ASN A 136 15.54 -15.65 -2.51
C ASN A 136 15.19 -14.31 -1.84
N ARG A 137 15.49 -14.20 -0.55
CA ARG A 137 15.33 -12.97 0.25
C ARG A 137 16.55 -12.07 0.04
N SER A 138 16.41 -11.08 -0.83
CA SER A 138 17.52 -10.26 -1.28
C SER A 138 17.69 -9.01 -0.43
N LYS A 139 18.71 -9.00 0.44
CA LYS A 139 19.12 -7.80 1.20
C LYS A 139 19.48 -6.64 0.29
N LEU A 140 20.02 -6.92 -0.91
CA LEU A 140 20.35 -5.90 -1.90
C LEU A 140 19.07 -5.20 -2.40
N LEU A 141 18.02 -5.96 -2.78
CA LEU A 141 16.76 -5.39 -3.26
C LEU A 141 16.06 -4.61 -2.15
N ASP A 142 16.07 -5.12 -0.92
CA ASP A 142 15.54 -4.41 0.25
C ASP A 142 16.27 -3.08 0.47
N PHE A 143 17.59 -3.07 0.43
CA PHE A 143 18.39 -1.85 0.56
C PHE A 143 18.12 -0.86 -0.57
N LEU A 144 18.04 -1.32 -1.83
CA LEU A 144 17.74 -0.45 -2.98
C LEU A 144 16.33 0.16 -2.88
N ALA A 145 15.39 -0.56 -2.28
CA ALA A 145 14.01 -0.09 -2.14
C ALA A 145 13.82 0.87 -0.96
N PHE A 146 14.51 0.65 0.16
CA PHE A 146 14.19 1.31 1.44
C PHE A 146 15.39 1.96 2.14
N GLY A 147 16.62 1.76 1.65
CA GLY A 147 17.85 2.18 2.34
C GLY A 147 17.93 3.68 2.65
N ASP A 148 17.33 4.51 1.79
CA ASP A 148 17.36 5.97 1.89
C ASP A 148 16.12 6.58 2.58
N PHE A 149 15.17 5.77 3.07
CA PHE A 149 13.88 6.30 3.55
C PHE A 149 14.01 7.19 4.80
N ASN A 150 15.01 6.96 5.64
CA ASN A 150 15.29 7.83 6.78
C ASN A 150 16.13 9.08 6.45
N LYS A 151 16.58 9.26 5.20
CA LYS A 151 17.56 10.30 4.83
C LYS A 151 17.15 11.72 5.24
N LYS A 152 15.85 12.04 5.23
CA LYS A 152 15.33 13.34 5.66
C LYS A 152 14.83 13.37 7.11
N ILE A 153 14.88 12.27 7.82
CA ILE A 153 14.47 12.22 9.22
C ILE A 153 15.65 12.66 10.09
N LYS A 154 15.51 13.81 10.72
CA LYS A 154 16.52 14.31 11.68
C LYS A 154 16.47 13.48 12.96
N ASN A 155 17.62 13.21 13.54
CA ASN A 155 17.76 12.49 14.82
C ASN A 155 17.06 11.12 14.83
N ASN A 156 17.15 10.37 13.71
CA ASN A 156 16.59 9.04 13.64
C ASN A 156 17.31 8.09 14.62
N ALA A 157 16.54 7.39 15.43
CA ALA A 157 17.02 6.40 16.41
C ALA A 157 17.05 4.99 15.82
N THR A 158 16.18 4.72 14.82
CA THR A 158 16.03 3.41 14.21
C THR A 158 16.00 3.50 12.67
N LYS A 159 16.08 2.35 12.00
CA LYS A 159 15.92 2.29 10.52
C LYS A 159 14.45 2.45 10.06
N LYS A 160 13.50 2.58 11.00
CA LYS A 160 12.06 2.60 10.70
C LYS A 160 11.37 3.89 11.14
N ASP A 161 12.12 4.92 11.52
CA ASP A 161 11.57 6.19 11.96
C ASP A 161 10.80 6.94 10.85
N TRP A 162 11.06 6.59 9.59
CA TRP A 162 10.30 7.12 8.46
C TRP A 162 8.81 6.71 8.46
N LEU A 163 8.42 5.70 9.28
CA LEU A 163 7.04 5.23 9.37
C LEU A 163 6.13 6.25 10.07
N THR A 164 6.52 6.71 11.26
CA THR A 164 5.73 7.63 12.09
C THR A 164 6.62 8.34 13.12
N LYS A 165 6.14 9.46 13.66
CA LYS A 165 6.75 10.17 14.80
C LYS A 165 6.48 9.50 16.15
N ASP A 166 5.55 8.55 16.23
CA ASP A 166 5.25 7.81 17.46
C ASP A 166 6.26 6.68 17.68
N ASP A 167 7.24 6.91 18.55
CA ASP A 167 8.30 5.95 18.85
C ASP A 167 7.76 4.63 19.41
N LYS A 168 6.61 4.64 20.09
CA LYS A 168 5.97 3.41 20.61
C LYS A 168 5.44 2.55 19.45
N ILE A 169 4.91 3.17 18.41
CA ILE A 169 4.46 2.47 17.20
C ILE A 169 5.66 1.94 16.43
N VAL A 170 6.73 2.73 16.28
CA VAL A 170 7.98 2.27 15.64
C VAL A 170 8.55 1.07 16.39
N SER A 171 8.62 1.14 17.74
CA SER A 171 9.09 0.03 18.57
C SER A 171 8.22 -1.22 18.42
N LYS A 172 6.90 -1.09 18.41
CA LYS A 172 5.97 -2.22 18.15
C LYS A 172 6.23 -2.86 16.79
N TYR A 173 6.43 -2.04 15.75
CA TYR A 173 6.71 -2.52 14.39
C TYR A 173 8.02 -3.32 14.34
N ILE A 174 9.09 -2.82 14.97
CA ILE A 174 10.42 -3.47 14.97
C ILE A 174 10.38 -4.81 15.72
N ASN A 175 9.60 -4.90 16.79
CA ASN A 175 9.48 -6.10 17.61
C ASN A 175 8.43 -7.11 17.10
N ASP A 176 7.68 -6.77 16.05
CA ASP A 176 6.72 -7.68 15.45
C ASP A 176 7.40 -8.61 14.43
N PRO A 177 7.37 -9.92 14.64
CA PRO A 177 8.04 -10.87 13.74
C PRO A 177 7.49 -10.84 12.31
N TYR A 178 6.23 -10.43 12.10
CA TYR A 178 5.63 -10.32 10.77
C TYR A 178 5.98 -9.02 10.04
N CYS A 179 6.55 -8.01 10.75
CA CYS A 179 6.82 -6.69 10.19
C CYS A 179 8.25 -6.49 9.66
N MET A 180 9.25 -7.24 10.12
CA MET A 180 10.67 -7.00 9.80
C MET A 180 11.26 -7.98 8.79
N GLN A 181 10.43 -8.67 8.02
CA GLN A 181 10.90 -9.67 7.07
C GLN A 181 11.46 -9.06 5.79
N ILE A 182 12.55 -9.64 5.27
CA ILE A 182 13.08 -9.33 3.95
C ILE A 182 12.28 -10.08 2.90
N PHE A 183 11.85 -9.38 1.87
CA PHE A 183 10.96 -9.93 0.85
C PHE A 183 11.73 -10.61 -0.29
N SER A 184 11.03 -11.49 -1.00
CA SER A 184 11.63 -12.30 -2.05
C SER A 184 11.93 -11.49 -3.32
N ALA A 185 12.86 -11.96 -4.13
CA ALA A 185 13.18 -11.37 -5.43
C ALA A 185 11.93 -11.28 -6.33
N GLN A 186 11.09 -12.33 -6.36
CA GLN A 186 9.85 -12.32 -7.14
C GLN A 186 8.88 -11.25 -6.64
N PHE A 187 8.78 -11.03 -5.32
CA PHE A 187 7.97 -9.96 -4.77
C PHE A 187 8.36 -8.57 -5.32
N PHE A 188 9.67 -8.28 -5.37
CA PHE A 188 10.15 -7.01 -5.92
C PHE A 188 9.89 -6.89 -7.42
N VAL A 189 9.93 -7.99 -8.19
CA VAL A 189 9.49 -8.01 -9.60
C VAL A 189 8.03 -7.63 -9.71
N ASP A 190 7.17 -8.25 -8.89
CA ASP A 190 5.73 -8.02 -8.88
C ASP A 190 5.40 -6.57 -8.47
N LEU A 191 5.99 -6.08 -7.37
CA LEU A 191 5.78 -4.73 -6.84
C LEU A 191 6.20 -3.64 -7.84
N THR A 192 7.41 -3.75 -8.39
CA THR A 192 7.92 -2.73 -9.31
C THR A 192 7.18 -2.75 -10.64
N GLY A 193 6.78 -3.93 -11.13
CA GLY A 193 5.93 -4.08 -12.30
C GLY A 193 4.55 -3.44 -12.10
N ALA A 194 3.96 -3.64 -10.93
CA ALA A 194 2.70 -3.01 -10.56
C ALA A 194 2.80 -1.48 -10.48
N LEU A 195 3.85 -0.95 -9.85
CA LEU A 195 4.09 0.51 -9.78
C LEU A 195 4.20 1.15 -11.15
N LEU A 196 4.87 0.51 -12.10
CA LEU A 196 4.93 0.98 -13.48
C LEU A 196 3.53 0.99 -14.12
N ARG A 197 2.77 -0.10 -13.97
CA ARG A 197 1.44 -0.25 -14.54
C ARG A 197 0.42 0.74 -13.99
N ILE A 198 0.29 0.87 -12.66
CA ILE A 198 -0.72 1.75 -12.05
C ILE A 198 -0.44 3.24 -12.25
N ASN A 199 0.75 3.60 -12.71
CA ASN A 199 1.12 4.98 -13.05
C ASN A 199 1.10 5.27 -14.55
N ASP A 200 0.78 4.27 -15.38
CA ASP A 200 0.57 4.44 -16.82
C ASP A 200 -0.80 5.10 -17.05
N THR A 201 -0.81 6.20 -17.79
CA THR A 201 -2.02 6.98 -18.12
C THR A 201 -3.06 6.13 -18.86
N THR A 202 -2.62 5.19 -19.72
CA THR A 202 -3.52 4.27 -20.44
C THR A 202 -4.21 3.28 -19.50
N GLN A 203 -3.63 3.00 -18.34
CA GLN A 203 -4.26 2.17 -17.33
C GLN A 203 -5.17 3.00 -16.43
N ILE A 204 -4.72 4.17 -15.96
CA ILE A 204 -5.49 5.07 -15.09
C ILE A 204 -6.83 5.45 -15.75
N GLN A 205 -6.87 5.68 -17.07
CA GLN A 205 -8.10 6.03 -17.79
C GLN A 205 -9.21 4.95 -17.74
N LYS A 206 -8.88 3.70 -17.34
CA LYS A 206 -9.86 2.62 -17.17
C LYS A 206 -10.62 2.73 -15.84
N MET A 207 -10.13 3.50 -14.90
CA MET A 207 -10.84 3.76 -13.65
C MET A 207 -12.12 4.56 -13.93
N LYS A 208 -13.15 4.34 -13.12
CA LYS A 208 -14.43 5.03 -13.25
C LYS A 208 -14.30 6.48 -12.77
N LYS A 209 -14.52 7.46 -13.64
CA LYS A 209 -14.18 8.87 -13.40
C LYS A 209 -15.05 9.56 -12.35
N GLU A 210 -16.27 9.08 -12.16
CA GLU A 210 -17.27 9.61 -11.24
C GLU A 210 -17.12 9.06 -9.82
N THR A 211 -16.39 7.96 -9.66
CA THR A 211 -16.14 7.34 -8.35
C THR A 211 -15.33 8.30 -7.47
N PRO A 212 -15.67 8.46 -6.18
CA PRO A 212 -14.88 9.23 -5.24
C PRO A 212 -13.51 8.58 -4.99
N TYR A 213 -12.46 9.39 -5.10
CA TYR A 213 -11.08 8.99 -4.78
C TYR A 213 -10.48 9.97 -3.77
N LEU A 214 -10.08 9.45 -2.62
CA LEU A 214 -9.33 10.20 -1.63
C LEU A 214 -7.87 9.77 -1.65
N PHE A 215 -6.96 10.71 -1.82
CA PHE A 215 -5.52 10.54 -1.69
C PHE A 215 -5.03 11.28 -0.47
N PHE A 216 -4.26 10.63 0.40
CA PHE A 216 -3.59 11.34 1.46
C PHE A 216 -2.23 10.72 1.81
N SER A 217 -1.32 11.54 2.32
CA SER A 217 0.01 11.13 2.75
C SER A 217 0.62 12.20 3.68
N GLY A 218 1.74 11.88 4.30
CA GLY A 218 2.53 12.87 5.02
C GLY A 218 3.49 13.62 4.09
N SER A 219 3.81 14.90 4.40
CA SER A 219 4.80 15.68 3.65
C SER A 219 6.24 15.15 3.83
N MET A 220 6.46 14.31 4.86
CA MET A 220 7.73 13.64 5.13
C MET A 220 7.77 12.18 4.69
N ASP A 221 6.74 11.70 3.97
CA ASP A 221 6.66 10.33 3.48
C ASP A 221 7.59 10.10 2.26
N PRO A 222 8.64 9.26 2.40
CA PRO A 222 9.58 8.99 1.30
C PRO A 222 8.94 8.16 0.17
N VAL A 223 7.94 7.32 0.47
CA VAL A 223 7.25 6.47 -0.52
C VAL A 223 6.52 7.32 -1.55
N GLY A 224 5.82 8.35 -1.09
CA GLY A 224 5.16 9.35 -1.94
C GLY A 224 6.10 10.44 -2.48
N ASN A 225 7.42 10.25 -2.38
CA ASN A 225 8.42 11.26 -2.71
C ASN A 225 8.09 12.63 -2.06
N TYR A 226 7.79 12.57 -0.75
CA TYR A 226 7.49 13.76 0.05
C TYR A 226 6.28 14.55 -0.50
N GLY A 227 5.22 13.83 -0.84
CA GLY A 227 3.97 14.35 -1.41
C GLY A 227 3.99 14.54 -2.94
N LYS A 228 5.15 14.72 -3.57
CA LYS A 228 5.26 14.97 -5.02
C LYS A 228 4.68 13.84 -5.87
N GLY A 229 4.95 12.59 -5.50
CA GLY A 229 4.42 11.42 -6.20
C GLY A 229 2.90 11.28 -6.05
N VAL A 230 2.34 11.68 -4.92
CA VAL A 230 0.89 11.71 -4.71
C VAL A 230 0.24 12.74 -5.64
N TYR A 231 0.77 13.97 -5.66
CA TYR A 231 0.28 15.01 -6.57
C TYR A 231 0.41 14.62 -8.04
N GLU A 232 1.51 13.94 -8.43
CA GLU A 232 1.68 13.43 -9.80
C GLU A 232 0.51 12.54 -10.22
N VAL A 233 0.08 11.62 -9.36
CA VAL A 233 -1.06 10.72 -9.64
C VAL A 233 -2.36 11.50 -9.72
N VAL A 234 -2.62 12.39 -8.77
CA VAL A 234 -3.82 13.22 -8.73
C VAL A 234 -3.92 14.12 -9.97
N ASP A 235 -2.81 14.70 -10.42
CA ASP A 235 -2.77 15.55 -11.60
C ASP A 235 -2.98 14.74 -12.90
N LYS A 236 -2.51 13.48 -12.95
CA LYS A 236 -2.88 12.56 -14.06
C LYS A 236 -4.39 12.32 -14.08
N CYS A 237 -5.01 12.04 -12.94
CA CYS A 237 -6.45 11.85 -12.84
C CYS A 237 -7.21 13.12 -13.25
N LYS A 238 -6.80 14.31 -12.80
CA LYS A 238 -7.40 15.60 -13.21
C LYS A 238 -7.34 15.81 -14.73
N ARG A 239 -6.17 15.56 -15.35
CA ARG A 239 -6.02 15.65 -16.81
C ARG A 239 -6.89 14.67 -17.59
N LEU A 240 -7.26 13.55 -16.97
CA LEU A 240 -8.18 12.56 -17.52
C LEU A 240 -9.67 12.86 -17.21
N ASN A 241 -9.96 14.05 -16.63
CA ASN A 241 -11.29 14.52 -16.28
C ASN A 241 -12.01 13.65 -15.22
N PHE A 242 -11.28 13.22 -14.18
CA PHE A 242 -11.92 12.65 -12.99
C PHE A 242 -12.62 13.76 -12.20
N SER A 243 -13.87 13.59 -11.86
CA SER A 243 -14.71 14.64 -11.28
C SER A 243 -14.72 14.67 -9.75
N ASN A 244 -14.39 13.56 -9.09
CA ASN A 244 -14.51 13.41 -7.64
C ASN A 244 -13.17 13.00 -7.00
N LEU A 245 -12.25 13.96 -6.91
CA LEU A 245 -10.90 13.78 -6.38
C LEU A 245 -10.67 14.67 -5.17
N THR A 246 -10.27 14.07 -4.06
CA THR A 246 -9.76 14.76 -2.88
C THR A 246 -8.31 14.37 -2.64
N CYS A 247 -7.45 15.35 -2.34
CA CYS A 247 -6.06 15.12 -2.00
C CYS A 247 -5.68 15.95 -0.78
N LYS A 248 -5.10 15.31 0.24
CA LYS A 248 -4.61 15.99 1.45
C LYS A 248 -3.20 15.51 1.79
N ILE A 249 -2.25 16.42 1.83
CA ILE A 249 -0.90 16.17 2.36
C ILE A 249 -0.83 16.80 3.75
N PHE A 250 -0.58 15.95 4.74
CA PHE A 250 -0.44 16.37 6.14
C PHE A 250 0.98 16.86 6.39
N GLU A 251 1.10 18.10 6.84
CA GLU A 251 2.40 18.69 7.10
C GLU A 251 3.14 17.96 8.20
N GLU A 252 4.46 17.77 8.03
CA GLU A 252 5.33 17.00 8.90
C GLU A 252 4.90 15.54 9.17
N GLY A 253 3.80 15.07 8.57
CA GLY A 253 3.37 13.68 8.65
C GLY A 253 4.35 12.76 7.93
N ARG A 254 4.62 11.58 8.49
CA ARG A 254 5.45 10.54 7.88
C ARG A 254 4.56 9.55 7.11
N HIS A 255 5.03 8.33 6.91
CA HIS A 255 4.37 7.34 6.05
C HIS A 255 3.02 6.84 6.59
N GLU A 256 2.97 6.48 7.87
CA GLU A 256 1.80 5.85 8.50
C GLU A 256 0.89 6.89 9.15
N MET A 257 0.14 7.65 8.38
CA MET A 257 -0.71 8.73 8.88
C MET A 257 -1.77 8.27 9.91
N LEU A 258 -2.28 7.04 9.79
CA LEU A 258 -3.19 6.46 10.77
C LEU A 258 -2.51 6.10 12.12
N ASN A 259 -1.20 6.11 12.15
CA ASN A 259 -0.36 5.83 13.32
C ASN A 259 0.46 7.04 13.78
N GLU A 260 0.23 8.22 13.17
CA GLU A 260 0.93 9.45 13.57
C GLU A 260 0.45 9.97 14.93
N THR A 261 1.25 10.83 15.52
CA THR A 261 0.94 11.47 16.81
C THR A 261 -0.35 12.30 16.76
N ASN A 262 -0.72 12.84 15.59
CA ASN A 262 -1.95 13.59 15.33
C ASN A 262 -2.99 12.79 14.52
N LYS A 263 -3.02 11.47 14.64
CA LYS A 263 -3.92 10.58 13.89
C LYS A 263 -5.41 10.92 14.00
N GLU A 264 -5.84 11.55 15.09
CA GLU A 264 -7.24 11.97 15.28
C GLU A 264 -7.70 12.99 14.21
N GLU A 265 -6.77 13.77 13.65
CA GLU A 265 -7.06 14.68 12.53
C GLU A 265 -7.18 13.96 11.18
N VAL A 266 -6.64 12.73 11.12
CA VAL A 266 -6.60 11.93 9.89
C VAL A 266 -7.84 11.06 9.77
N TYR A 267 -8.36 10.60 10.93
CA TYR A 267 -9.55 9.78 11.00
C TYR A 267 -10.82 10.55 10.61
#